data_21dc54fb7469309d3734dd01b04d788a
#
_entry.id   21dc54fb7469309d3734dd01b04d788a
#
_cell.length_a   1.000
_cell.length_b   1.000
_cell.length_c   1.000
_cell.angle_alpha   90.00
_cell.angle_beta   90.00
_cell.angle_gamma   90.00
#
_symmetry.space_group_name_H-M   'P 1'
#
loop_
_entity.id
_entity.type
_entity.pdbx_description
1 polymer ?
#
loop_
_entity_poly.entity_id
_entity_poly.type
_entity_poly.pdbx_seq_one_letter_code
_entity_poly.pdbx_strand_id
1 'polypeptide(L)'
;MSSISDAIQAKCLAFGDRIIKLNDYLLEQAANKKPGYKMVNGKRVYNKAVPVYLQAVSNLCNQLLRAGTSIGANNAEACNAISKADFKSKSFIALKEARESLYWLELLHRNNYLTDEQYNSINADCEELVKILVHRLKKINEITTEEQEK
;
A
#
# COMPACT_ATOMS: atom_id res chain seq x y z
N MET A 1 -3.08 -28.69 -4.80
CA MET A 1 -1.86 -27.86 -4.57
C MET A 1 -2.20 -26.46 -5.00
N SER A 2 -2.01 -25.46 -4.11
CA SER A 2 -2.17 -24.06 -4.46
C SER A 2 -1.19 -23.69 -5.58
N SER A 3 -1.64 -22.97 -6.60
CA SER A 3 -0.75 -22.50 -7.65
C SER A 3 0.19 -21.41 -7.08
N ILE A 4 1.35 -21.18 -7.75
CA ILE A 4 2.24 -20.05 -7.39
C ILE A 4 1.47 -18.74 -7.43
N SER A 5 0.52 -18.62 -8.34
CA SER A 5 -0.37 -17.46 -8.48
C SER A 5 -1.24 -17.25 -7.23
N ASP A 6 -1.83 -18.34 -6.69
CA ASP A 6 -2.65 -18.27 -5.48
C ASP A 6 -1.83 -17.84 -4.26
N ALA A 7 -0.58 -18.34 -4.16
CA ALA A 7 0.33 -17.97 -3.07
C ALA A 7 0.70 -16.47 -3.12
N ILE A 8 0.91 -15.91 -4.31
CA ILE A 8 1.18 -14.48 -4.48
C ILE A 8 -0.08 -13.67 -4.14
N GLN A 9 -1.25 -14.10 -4.61
CA GLN A 9 -2.51 -13.42 -4.30
C GLN A 9 -2.79 -13.42 -2.79
N ALA A 10 -2.52 -14.51 -2.09
CA ALA A 10 -2.65 -14.58 -0.63
C ALA A 10 -1.74 -13.57 0.08
N LYS A 11 -0.49 -13.39 -0.37
CA LYS A 11 0.41 -12.37 0.17
C LYS A 11 -0.09 -10.94 -0.09
N CYS A 12 -0.61 -10.69 -1.29
CA CYS A 12 -1.20 -9.40 -1.62
C CYS A 12 -2.42 -9.07 -0.75
N LEU A 13 -3.29 -10.04 -0.48
CA LEU A 13 -4.44 -9.89 0.42
C LEU A 13 -3.98 -9.62 1.85
N ALA A 14 -3.03 -10.40 2.36
CA ALA A 14 -2.50 -10.21 3.72
C ALA A 14 -1.87 -8.82 3.90
N PHE A 15 -1.15 -8.33 2.88
CA PHE A 15 -0.61 -6.97 2.90
C PHE A 15 -1.72 -5.91 2.85
N GLY A 16 -2.72 -6.09 1.97
CA GLY A 16 -3.89 -5.21 1.89
C GLY A 16 -4.64 -5.09 3.22
N ASP A 17 -4.86 -6.20 3.92
CA ASP A 17 -5.48 -6.23 5.26
C ASP A 17 -4.67 -5.42 6.28
N ARG A 18 -3.34 -5.53 6.23
CA ARG A 18 -2.45 -4.73 7.10
C ARG A 18 -2.54 -3.25 6.78
N ILE A 19 -2.61 -2.88 5.51
CA ILE A 19 -2.75 -1.48 5.08
C ILE A 19 -4.08 -0.89 5.54
N ILE A 20 -5.19 -1.63 5.45
CA ILE A 20 -6.50 -1.19 5.94
C ILE A 20 -6.44 -0.94 7.45
N LYS A 21 -5.92 -1.90 8.23
CA LYS A 21 -5.77 -1.76 9.68
C LYS A 21 -4.86 -0.59 10.07
N LEU A 22 -3.77 -0.39 9.31
CA LEU A 22 -2.87 0.73 9.53
C LEU A 22 -3.56 2.07 9.24
N ASN A 23 -4.35 2.15 8.18
CA ASN A 23 -5.13 3.34 7.86
C ASN A 23 -6.08 3.72 9.00
N ASP A 24 -6.83 2.77 9.52
CA ASP A 24 -7.76 2.98 10.65
C ASP A 24 -7.01 3.46 11.89
N TYR A 25 -5.91 2.79 12.23
CA TYR A 25 -5.05 3.18 13.36
C TYR A 25 -4.52 4.61 13.22
N LEU A 26 -4.01 5.00 12.05
CA LEU A 26 -3.45 6.33 11.83
C LEU A 26 -4.51 7.43 11.93
N LEU A 27 -5.70 7.18 11.42
CA LEU A 27 -6.82 8.12 11.52
C LEU A 27 -7.28 8.30 12.97
N GLU A 28 -7.37 7.21 13.73
CA GLU A 28 -7.70 7.24 15.16
C GLU A 28 -6.63 7.99 15.97
N GLN A 29 -5.34 7.70 15.74
CA GLN A 29 -4.24 8.42 16.38
C GLN A 29 -4.25 9.91 16.05
N ALA A 30 -4.55 10.28 14.80
CA ALA A 30 -4.65 11.68 14.41
C ALA A 30 -5.81 12.40 15.09
N ALA A 31 -6.95 11.75 15.24
CA ALA A 31 -8.12 12.30 15.95
C ALA A 31 -7.82 12.51 17.44
N ASN A 32 -7.09 11.58 18.07
CA ASN A 32 -6.72 11.65 19.48
C ASN A 32 -5.64 12.68 19.80
N LYS A 33 -4.70 12.94 18.87
CA LYS A 33 -3.59 13.89 19.07
C LYS A 33 -4.03 15.35 19.21
N LYS A 34 -5.15 15.72 18.59
CA LYS A 34 -5.66 17.12 18.61
C LYS A 34 -7.14 17.12 18.94
N PRO A 35 -7.51 17.30 20.21
CA PRO A 35 -8.92 17.42 20.58
C PRO A 35 -9.58 18.59 19.83
N GLY A 36 -10.75 18.36 19.30
CA GLY A 36 -11.50 19.33 18.51
C GLY A 36 -11.90 20.59 19.27
N TYR A 37 -11.69 20.63 20.60
CA TYR A 37 -11.95 21.79 21.45
C TYR A 37 -10.99 21.81 22.64
N LYS A 38 -10.83 23.00 23.23
CA LYS A 38 -10.19 23.22 24.54
C LYS A 38 -11.16 23.96 25.45
N MET A 39 -11.03 23.75 26.76
CA MET A 39 -11.78 24.52 27.75
C MET A 39 -11.05 25.85 28.04
N VAL A 40 -11.75 26.95 27.89
CA VAL A 40 -11.25 28.30 28.26
C VAL A 40 -12.32 28.95 29.10
N ASN A 41 -11.97 29.29 30.36
CA ASN A 41 -12.90 29.89 31.34
C ASN A 41 -14.27 29.11 31.43
N GLY A 42 -14.21 27.78 31.49
CA GLY A 42 -15.38 26.92 31.60
C GLY A 42 -16.21 26.78 30.29
N LYS A 43 -15.79 27.37 29.19
CA LYS A 43 -16.47 27.28 27.89
C LYS A 43 -15.66 26.43 26.88
N ARG A 44 -16.36 25.65 26.04
CA ARG A 44 -15.75 24.91 24.93
C ARG A 44 -15.38 25.88 23.79
N VAL A 45 -14.08 25.98 23.50
CA VAL A 45 -13.58 26.73 22.33
C VAL A 45 -13.09 25.73 21.29
N TYR A 46 -13.72 25.71 20.16
CA TYR A 46 -13.36 24.80 19.06
C TYR A 46 -12.03 25.21 18.41
N ASN A 47 -11.19 24.22 18.13
CA ASN A 47 -9.94 24.42 17.43
C ASN A 47 -10.17 24.31 15.93
N LYS A 48 -10.23 25.42 15.23
CA LYS A 48 -10.46 25.49 13.77
C LYS A 48 -9.37 24.83 12.92
N ALA A 49 -8.18 24.61 13.48
CA ALA A 49 -7.08 23.94 12.76
C ALA A 49 -7.21 22.41 12.74
N VAL A 50 -8.04 21.80 13.60
CA VAL A 50 -8.18 20.34 13.68
C VAL A 50 -8.78 19.73 12.41
N PRO A 51 -9.85 20.27 11.81
CA PRO A 51 -10.38 19.72 10.55
C PRO A 51 -9.33 19.72 9.43
N VAL A 52 -8.52 20.77 9.31
CA VAL A 52 -7.46 20.89 8.29
C VAL A 52 -6.37 19.85 8.53
N TYR A 53 -5.95 19.67 9.78
CA TYR A 53 -4.96 18.65 10.15
C TYR A 53 -5.47 17.23 9.85
N LEU A 54 -6.68 16.91 10.27
CA LEU A 54 -7.29 15.59 10.01
C LEU A 54 -7.44 15.32 8.52
N GLN A 55 -7.83 16.32 7.74
CA GLN A 55 -7.91 16.21 6.30
C GLN A 55 -6.54 15.92 5.66
N ALA A 56 -5.49 16.58 6.11
CA ALA A 56 -4.14 16.35 5.61
C ALA A 56 -3.66 14.93 5.91
N VAL A 57 -3.86 14.44 7.16
CA VAL A 57 -3.53 13.06 7.53
C VAL A 57 -4.36 12.06 6.72
N SER A 58 -5.67 12.28 6.60
CA SER A 58 -6.56 11.44 5.81
C SER A 58 -6.12 11.35 4.35
N ASN A 59 -5.67 12.44 3.75
CA ASN A 59 -5.16 12.44 2.38
C ASN A 59 -3.92 11.54 2.23
N LEU A 60 -2.96 11.63 3.16
CA LEU A 60 -1.77 10.77 3.16
C LEU A 60 -2.14 9.29 3.34
N CYS A 61 -3.01 9.00 4.31
CA CYS A 61 -3.50 7.65 4.56
C CYS A 61 -4.24 7.08 3.35
N ASN A 62 -5.06 7.87 2.66
CA ASN A 62 -5.78 7.47 1.45
C ASN A 62 -4.82 7.12 0.30
N GLN A 63 -3.69 7.82 0.13
CA GLN A 63 -2.71 7.47 -0.90
C GLN A 63 -2.10 6.09 -0.62
N LEU A 64 -1.67 5.83 0.62
CA LEU A 64 -1.16 4.52 1.01
C LEU A 64 -2.22 3.43 0.87
N LEU A 65 -3.46 3.69 1.28
CA LEU A 65 -4.58 2.74 1.17
C LEU A 65 -4.82 2.35 -0.28
N ARG A 66 -4.90 3.33 -1.18
CA ARG A 66 -5.10 3.10 -2.62
C ARG A 66 -3.95 2.30 -3.23
N ALA A 67 -2.71 2.73 -3.03
CA ALA A 67 -1.55 2.03 -3.56
C ALA A 67 -1.47 0.59 -3.00
N GLY A 68 -1.55 0.41 -1.69
CA GLY A 68 -1.40 -0.89 -1.05
C GLY A 68 -2.47 -1.91 -1.45
N THR A 69 -3.73 -1.48 -1.58
CA THR A 69 -4.83 -2.36 -2.02
C THR A 69 -4.80 -2.63 -3.52
N SER A 70 -4.30 -1.67 -4.34
CA SER A 70 -4.17 -1.82 -5.79
C SER A 70 -3.17 -2.89 -6.21
N ILE A 71 -2.20 -3.26 -5.37
CA ILE A 71 -1.25 -4.36 -5.64
C ILE A 71 -2.03 -5.66 -5.86
N GLY A 72 -2.89 -6.01 -4.91
CA GLY A 72 -3.69 -7.23 -4.96
C GLY A 72 -4.73 -7.22 -6.07
N ALA A 73 -5.38 -6.09 -6.32
CA ALA A 73 -6.34 -5.92 -7.39
C ALA A 73 -5.70 -6.18 -8.77
N ASN A 74 -4.58 -5.52 -9.06
CA ASN A 74 -3.86 -5.72 -10.32
C ASN A 74 -3.25 -7.12 -10.45
N ASN A 75 -2.83 -7.73 -9.33
CA ASN A 75 -2.39 -9.13 -9.35
C ASN A 75 -3.53 -10.09 -9.68
N ALA A 76 -4.73 -9.87 -9.15
CA ALA A 76 -5.92 -10.66 -9.48
C ALA A 76 -6.31 -10.51 -10.97
N GLU A 77 -6.25 -9.29 -11.51
CA GLU A 77 -6.47 -9.04 -12.93
C GLU A 77 -5.41 -9.74 -13.80
N ALA A 78 -4.13 -9.70 -13.40
CA ALA A 78 -3.06 -10.41 -14.07
C ALA A 78 -3.35 -11.92 -14.14
N CYS A 79 -3.83 -12.54 -13.06
CA CYS A 79 -4.17 -13.96 -13.03
C CYS A 79 -5.28 -14.34 -14.00
N ASN A 80 -6.13 -13.38 -14.41
CA ASN A 80 -7.23 -13.56 -15.36
C ASN A 80 -6.97 -12.86 -16.70
N ALA A 81 -5.70 -12.56 -17.01
CA ALA A 81 -5.32 -11.84 -18.21
C ALA A 81 -5.66 -12.61 -19.49
N ILE A 82 -6.17 -11.89 -20.49
CA ILE A 82 -6.59 -12.45 -21.79
C ILE A 82 -5.42 -12.71 -22.76
N SER A 83 -4.23 -12.20 -22.41
CA SER A 83 -3.00 -12.38 -23.21
C SER A 83 -1.74 -12.26 -22.36
N LYS A 84 -0.58 -12.72 -22.89
CA LYS A 84 0.73 -12.51 -22.24
C LYS A 84 1.05 -11.01 -22.05
N ALA A 85 0.69 -10.18 -23.03
CA ALA A 85 0.89 -8.74 -22.96
C ALA A 85 0.05 -8.10 -21.84
N ASP A 86 -1.20 -8.52 -21.70
CA ASP A 86 -2.10 -8.07 -20.63
C ASP A 86 -1.59 -8.53 -19.25
N PHE A 87 -1.18 -9.82 -19.12
CA PHE A 87 -0.55 -10.34 -17.91
C PHE A 87 0.67 -9.51 -17.48
N LYS A 88 1.55 -9.19 -18.45
CA LYS A 88 2.74 -8.36 -18.22
C LYS A 88 2.35 -6.94 -17.78
N SER A 89 1.39 -6.33 -18.46
CA SER A 89 0.89 -4.98 -18.15
C SER A 89 0.33 -4.90 -16.73
N LYS A 90 -0.56 -5.81 -16.34
CA LYS A 90 -1.16 -5.85 -15.00
C LYS A 90 -0.13 -6.16 -13.92
N SER A 91 0.81 -7.07 -14.17
CA SER A 91 1.93 -7.36 -13.25
C SER A 91 2.84 -6.13 -13.06
N PHE A 92 3.06 -5.33 -14.11
CA PHE A 92 3.84 -4.11 -14.03
C PHE A 92 3.13 -3.01 -13.25
N ILE A 93 1.80 -2.87 -13.41
CA ILE A 93 1.00 -1.93 -12.60
C ILE A 93 1.06 -2.35 -11.13
N ALA A 94 0.87 -3.64 -10.80
CA ALA A 94 1.02 -4.13 -9.42
C ALA A 94 2.39 -3.78 -8.82
N LEU A 95 3.48 -3.89 -9.59
CA LEU A 95 4.82 -3.49 -9.15
C LEU A 95 4.93 -1.97 -8.90
N LYS A 96 4.32 -1.14 -9.75
CA LYS A 96 4.29 0.32 -9.53
C LYS A 96 3.58 0.67 -8.24
N GLU A 97 2.42 0.09 -7.99
CA GLU A 97 1.63 0.29 -6.77
C GLU A 97 2.41 -0.16 -5.51
N ALA A 98 3.14 -1.28 -5.59
CA ALA A 98 4.01 -1.73 -4.50
C ALA A 98 5.14 -0.72 -4.20
N ARG A 99 5.78 -0.16 -5.22
CA ARG A 99 6.80 0.87 -5.05
C ARG A 99 6.22 2.18 -4.52
N GLU A 100 5.02 2.56 -4.95
CA GLU A 100 4.31 3.71 -4.42
C GLU A 100 3.96 3.50 -2.94
N SER A 101 3.54 2.28 -2.56
CA SER A 101 3.30 1.93 -1.16
C SER A 101 4.55 2.10 -0.30
N LEU A 102 5.73 1.66 -0.75
CA LEU A 102 7.00 1.87 -0.05
C LEU A 102 7.29 3.37 0.17
N TYR A 103 7.04 4.20 -0.86
CA TYR A 103 7.22 5.65 -0.75
C TYR A 103 6.32 6.26 0.34
N TRP A 104 5.04 5.90 0.36
CA TRP A 104 4.11 6.42 1.36
C TRP A 104 4.42 5.92 2.77
N LEU A 105 4.83 4.65 2.93
CA LEU A 105 5.28 4.10 4.22
C LEU A 105 6.50 4.85 4.75
N GLU A 106 7.50 5.09 3.92
CA GLU A 106 8.68 5.86 4.30
C GLU A 106 8.31 7.30 4.68
N LEU A 107 7.45 7.96 3.91
CA LEU A 107 7.01 9.33 4.20
C LEU A 107 6.28 9.41 5.53
N LEU A 108 5.40 8.46 5.84
CA LEU A 108 4.71 8.38 7.13
C LEU A 108 5.69 8.13 8.29
N HIS A 109 6.66 7.26 8.10
CA HIS A 109 7.69 6.98 9.10
C HIS A 109 8.57 8.21 9.37
N ARG A 110 9.09 8.88 8.35
CA ARG A 110 9.92 10.10 8.46
C ARG A 110 9.21 11.25 9.18
N ASN A 111 7.89 11.27 9.13
CA ASN A 111 7.06 12.28 9.80
C ASN A 111 6.49 11.80 11.14
N ASN A 112 7.03 10.72 11.72
CA ASN A 112 6.67 10.17 13.04
C ASN A 112 5.19 9.75 13.16
N TYR A 113 4.57 9.33 12.05
CA TYR A 113 3.28 8.67 12.07
C TYR A 113 3.40 7.18 12.37
N LEU A 114 4.55 6.58 12.05
CA LEU A 114 4.91 5.19 12.34
C LEU A 114 6.14 5.14 13.24
N THR A 115 6.14 4.20 14.18
CA THR A 115 7.37 3.85 14.92
C THR A 115 8.30 3.03 14.01
N ASP A 116 9.59 2.93 14.38
CA ASP A 116 10.57 2.10 13.66
C ASP A 116 10.10 0.64 13.54
N GLU A 117 9.53 0.08 14.60
CA GLU A 117 9.01 -1.30 14.62
C GLU A 117 7.84 -1.47 13.65
N GLN A 118 6.86 -0.56 13.69
CA GLN A 118 5.71 -0.58 12.80
C GLN A 118 6.13 -0.46 11.34
N TYR A 119 7.02 0.51 11.05
CA TYR A 119 7.55 0.73 9.71
C TYR A 119 8.30 -0.49 9.21
N ASN A 120 9.30 -0.98 9.94
CA ASN A 120 10.14 -2.09 9.52
C ASN A 120 9.30 -3.35 9.23
N SER A 121 8.30 -3.62 10.07
CA SER A 121 7.42 -4.78 9.93
C SER A 121 6.58 -4.72 8.64
N ILE A 122 5.91 -3.60 8.36
CA ILE A 122 5.03 -3.51 7.18
C ILE A 122 5.82 -3.25 5.89
N ASN A 123 6.95 -2.55 5.98
CA ASN A 123 7.85 -2.29 4.86
C ASN A 123 8.47 -3.60 4.34
N ALA A 124 8.86 -4.51 5.22
CA ALA A 124 9.40 -5.82 4.85
C ALA A 124 8.41 -6.63 4.00
N ASP A 125 7.12 -6.64 4.35
CA ASP A 125 6.08 -7.31 3.57
C ASP A 125 5.94 -6.68 2.17
N CYS A 126 5.99 -5.36 2.09
CA CYS A 126 5.91 -4.65 0.81
C CYS A 126 7.14 -4.93 -0.07
N GLU A 127 8.34 -4.94 0.51
CA GLU A 127 9.57 -5.30 -0.20
C GLU A 127 9.54 -6.73 -0.72
N GLU A 128 8.96 -7.66 0.05
CA GLU A 128 8.79 -9.03 -0.42
C GLU A 128 7.90 -9.07 -1.67
N LEU A 129 6.77 -8.35 -1.68
CA LEU A 129 5.90 -8.23 -2.85
C LEU A 129 6.63 -7.63 -4.05
N VAL A 130 7.44 -6.58 -3.85
CA VAL A 130 8.27 -5.99 -4.92
C VAL A 130 9.23 -7.02 -5.49
N LYS A 131 9.94 -7.79 -4.66
CA LYS A 131 10.87 -8.84 -5.10
C LYS A 131 10.16 -9.91 -5.95
N ILE A 132 8.99 -10.37 -5.50
CA ILE A 132 8.17 -11.35 -6.21
C ILE A 132 7.73 -10.82 -7.58
N LEU A 133 7.20 -9.60 -7.63
CA LEU A 133 6.71 -8.99 -8.87
C LEU A 133 7.84 -8.70 -9.87
N VAL A 134 8.99 -8.26 -9.39
CA VAL A 134 10.20 -8.07 -10.22
C VAL A 134 10.66 -9.40 -10.81
N HIS A 135 10.72 -10.47 -10.00
CA HIS A 135 11.10 -11.80 -10.48
C HIS A 135 10.13 -12.31 -11.55
N ARG A 136 8.82 -12.15 -11.33
CA ARG A 136 7.78 -12.50 -12.31
C ARG A 136 8.00 -11.79 -13.64
N LEU A 137 8.22 -10.47 -13.62
CA LEU A 137 8.42 -9.68 -14.84
C LEU A 137 9.70 -10.05 -15.59
N LYS A 138 10.79 -10.39 -14.89
CA LYS A 138 12.02 -10.89 -15.51
C LYS A 138 11.74 -12.18 -16.26
N LYS A 139 11.09 -13.16 -15.64
CA LYS A 139 10.74 -14.44 -16.31
C LYS A 139 9.87 -14.25 -17.55
N ILE A 140 8.90 -13.33 -17.51
CA ILE A 140 8.06 -13.04 -18.69
C ILE A 140 8.93 -12.49 -19.83
N ASN A 141 9.87 -11.59 -19.56
CA ASN A 141 10.74 -11.03 -20.57
C ASN A 141 11.65 -12.11 -21.21
N GLU A 142 12.24 -12.99 -20.40
CA GLU A 142 13.08 -14.10 -20.87
C GLU A 142 12.30 -15.01 -21.85
N ILE A 143 11.10 -15.43 -21.47
CA ILE A 143 10.23 -16.26 -22.33
C ILE A 143 9.88 -15.55 -23.64
N THR A 144 9.61 -14.24 -23.59
CA THR A 144 9.25 -13.46 -24.78
C THR A 144 10.43 -13.34 -25.76
N THR A 145 11.65 -13.22 -25.26
CA THR A 145 12.86 -13.15 -26.09
C THR A 145 13.13 -14.48 -26.77
N GLU A 146 13.02 -15.62 -26.06
CA GLU A 146 13.22 -16.95 -26.62
C GLU A 146 12.16 -17.32 -27.70
N GLU A 147 10.94 -16.77 -27.62
CA GLU A 147 9.89 -16.97 -28.62
C GLU A 147 10.12 -16.12 -29.88
N GLN A 148 10.85 -15.01 -29.80
CA GLN A 148 11.19 -14.15 -30.96
C GLN A 148 12.41 -14.62 -31.74
N GLU A 149 13.26 -15.47 -31.14
CA GLU A 149 14.48 -16.00 -31.75
C GLU A 149 14.24 -17.36 -32.47
N LYS A 150 13.02 -17.89 -32.44
CA LYS A 150 12.59 -19.13 -33.11
C LYS A 150 11.76 -18.87 -34.34
#